data_8f4e3b526ce6671cd5cd5de7542b58c7
#
_entry.id   8f4e3b526ce6671cd5cd5de7542b58c7
#
_cell.length_a   1.000
_cell.length_b   1.000
_cell.length_c   1.000
_cell.angle_alpha   90.00
_cell.angle_beta   90.00
_cell.angle_gamma   90.00
#
_symmetry.space_group_name_H-M   'P 1'
#
loop_
_entity.id
_entity.type
_entity.pdbx_description
1 polymer ?
#
loop_
_entity_poly.entity_id
_entity_poly.type
_entity_poly.pdbx_seq_one_letter_code
_entity_poly.pdbx_strand_id
1 'polypeptide(L)'
;LSQVRNLTISGDIGCYTLGAGHPWNALDTCISMGASMGIALGLDKGRGEADKDKRVLAVIGDSTFLHMGMQGLLDIVYNKGNVTVLLLDNRAVGMTGGQDNPGNGRDIYGEDAPRVDFAKLVEALGVKQERIHVVDPYQLPVLFKTIRDEVKVPEVSVIITDQPCVLVKDYHKLKPFEVIDDKCTGCGNCIDVGCPAIHVTR
;
A
#
# COMPACT_ATOMS: atom_id res chain seq x y z
N LEU A 1 0.73 -4.87 8.14
CA LEU A 1 1.46 -5.91 7.39
C LEU A 1 2.34 -6.76 8.32
N SER A 2 3.20 -6.16 9.13
CA SER A 2 4.13 -6.88 10.05
C SER A 2 3.44 -7.87 11.01
N GLN A 3 2.13 -7.77 11.20
CA GLN A 3 1.36 -8.68 12.05
C GLN A 3 0.76 -9.89 11.29
N VAL A 4 0.93 -9.95 9.99
CA VAL A 4 0.46 -11.08 9.17
C VAL A 4 1.58 -12.11 9.06
N ARG A 5 1.34 -13.31 9.61
CA ARG A 5 2.36 -14.39 9.61
C ARG A 5 2.53 -15.01 8.23
N ASN A 6 3.71 -15.53 7.95
CA ASN A 6 4.05 -16.22 6.70
C ASN A 6 3.80 -15.37 5.45
N LEU A 7 4.05 -14.06 5.54
CA LEU A 7 3.90 -13.11 4.45
C LEU A 7 5.27 -12.55 4.08
N THR A 8 5.62 -12.61 2.81
CA THR A 8 6.77 -11.89 2.23
C THR A 8 6.24 -10.65 1.53
N ILE A 9 6.79 -9.49 1.85
CA ILE A 9 6.29 -8.20 1.40
C ILE A 9 7.30 -7.56 0.46
N SER A 10 6.92 -7.51 -0.83
CA SER A 10 7.67 -6.81 -1.86
C SER A 10 7.24 -5.34 -1.89
N GLY A 11 8.09 -4.46 -1.39
CA GLY A 11 7.86 -3.03 -1.36
C GLY A 11 8.34 -2.32 -2.62
N ASP A 12 7.74 -1.17 -2.87
CA ASP A 12 8.14 -0.24 -3.92
C ASP A 12 8.65 1.07 -3.30
N ILE A 13 8.98 2.05 -4.13
CA ILE A 13 9.48 3.36 -3.71
C ILE A 13 8.30 4.32 -3.49
N GLY A 14 8.20 4.87 -2.28
CA GLY A 14 7.20 5.84 -1.87
C GLY A 14 7.31 6.16 -0.38
N CYS A 15 6.45 7.00 0.17
CA CYS A 15 6.43 7.32 1.62
C CYS A 15 6.29 6.05 2.47
N TYR A 16 5.58 5.05 1.98
CA TYR A 16 5.41 3.75 2.65
C TYR A 16 6.70 2.92 2.75
N THR A 17 7.75 3.26 1.99
CA THR A 17 9.08 2.63 2.11
C THR A 17 9.69 2.84 3.50
N LEU A 18 9.32 3.92 4.19
CA LEU A 18 9.71 4.16 5.59
C LEU A 18 9.24 3.04 6.54
N GLY A 19 8.19 2.31 6.17
CA GLY A 19 7.73 1.13 6.88
C GLY A 19 8.71 -0.05 6.88
N ALA A 20 9.79 0.00 6.10
CA ALA A 20 10.87 -1.00 6.14
C ALA A 20 11.69 -0.90 7.44
N GLY A 21 11.74 0.29 8.06
CA GLY A 21 12.47 0.53 9.29
C GLY A 21 11.69 0.15 10.55
N HIS A 22 12.43 0.15 11.69
CA HIS A 22 11.82 -0.02 13.01
C HIS A 22 10.83 1.15 13.31
N PRO A 23 9.69 0.89 13.99
CA PRO A 23 9.29 -0.38 14.63
C PRO A 23 8.54 -1.34 13.69
N TRP A 24 8.24 -0.92 12.46
CA TRP A 24 7.32 -1.65 11.57
C TRP A 24 7.95 -2.88 10.92
N ASN A 25 9.17 -2.75 10.40
CA ASN A 25 9.87 -3.80 9.65
C ASN A 25 8.92 -4.52 8.67
N ALA A 26 8.14 -3.71 7.91
CA ALA A 26 6.98 -4.16 7.17
C ALA A 26 7.27 -4.42 5.68
N LEU A 27 8.51 -4.32 5.24
CA LEU A 27 8.92 -4.62 3.87
C LEU A 27 10.16 -5.52 3.90
N ASP A 28 10.13 -6.60 3.11
CA ASP A 28 11.26 -7.54 2.96
C ASP A 28 12.17 -7.15 1.80
N THR A 29 11.61 -6.52 0.75
CA THR A 29 12.39 -6.04 -0.40
C THR A 29 11.96 -4.63 -0.81
N CYS A 30 12.92 -3.85 -1.33
CA CYS A 30 12.67 -2.55 -1.94
C CYS A 30 13.85 -2.25 -2.88
N ILE A 31 13.66 -2.33 -4.21
CA ILE A 31 14.75 -2.26 -5.19
C ILE A 31 14.67 -0.97 -6.02
N SER A 32 13.56 -0.74 -6.74
CA SER A 32 13.36 0.42 -7.58
C SER A 32 11.87 0.67 -7.82
N MET A 33 11.53 1.86 -8.34
CA MET A 33 10.14 2.21 -8.68
C MET A 33 9.57 1.21 -9.69
N GLY A 34 8.39 0.65 -9.37
CA GLY A 34 7.67 -0.32 -10.18
C GLY A 34 8.16 -1.75 -10.07
N ALA A 35 9.28 -2.00 -9.37
CA ALA A 35 9.85 -3.35 -9.29
C ALA A 35 9.07 -4.29 -8.37
N SER A 36 8.28 -3.78 -7.43
CA SER A 36 7.56 -4.58 -6.43
C SER A 36 6.72 -5.70 -7.04
N MET A 37 6.06 -5.41 -8.16
CA MET A 37 5.18 -6.35 -8.86
C MET A 37 5.96 -7.52 -9.46
N GLY A 38 7.04 -7.24 -10.21
CA GLY A 38 7.90 -8.26 -10.81
C GLY A 38 8.64 -9.08 -9.76
N ILE A 39 9.12 -8.44 -8.68
CA ILE A 39 9.74 -9.13 -7.56
C ILE A 39 8.73 -10.07 -6.87
N ALA A 40 7.51 -9.60 -6.63
CA ALA A 40 6.46 -10.42 -6.02
C ALA A 40 6.14 -11.65 -6.87
N LEU A 41 6.01 -11.49 -8.19
CA LEU A 41 5.83 -12.63 -9.09
C LEU A 41 7.02 -13.58 -9.05
N GLY A 42 8.24 -13.04 -9.08
CA GLY A 42 9.47 -13.85 -8.98
C GLY A 42 9.54 -14.63 -7.67
N LEU A 43 9.19 -14.02 -6.55
CA LEU A 43 9.11 -14.67 -5.24
C LEU A 43 8.02 -15.76 -5.21
N ASP A 44 6.86 -15.51 -5.84
CA ASP A 44 5.79 -16.49 -5.94
C ASP A 44 6.22 -17.71 -6.78
N LYS A 45 6.83 -17.50 -7.93
CA LYS A 45 7.23 -18.59 -8.83
C LYS A 45 8.52 -19.29 -8.42
N GLY A 46 9.43 -18.57 -7.76
CA GLY A 46 10.71 -19.11 -7.29
C GLY A 46 10.66 -19.83 -5.94
N ARG A 47 9.49 -19.92 -5.31
CA ARG A 47 9.33 -20.64 -4.03
C ARG A 47 9.75 -22.09 -4.15
N GLY A 48 10.61 -22.51 -3.21
CA GLY A 48 10.90 -23.93 -3.00
C GLY A 48 9.84 -24.62 -2.14
N GLU A 49 9.96 -25.93 -2.00
CA GLU A 49 9.04 -26.73 -1.17
C GLU A 49 8.99 -26.28 0.30
N ALA A 50 10.12 -25.80 0.83
CA ALA A 50 10.20 -25.26 2.19
C ALA A 50 9.37 -24.00 2.43
N ASP A 51 9.08 -23.24 1.37
CA ASP A 51 8.40 -21.93 1.42
C ASP A 51 7.02 -21.95 0.76
N LYS A 52 6.49 -23.12 0.43
CA LYS A 52 5.20 -23.27 -0.27
C LYS A 52 4.02 -22.61 0.43
N ASP A 53 4.06 -22.51 1.76
CA ASP A 53 3.02 -21.91 2.59
C ASP A 53 3.20 -20.40 2.79
N LYS A 54 4.34 -19.84 2.37
CA LYS A 54 4.54 -18.40 2.41
C LYS A 54 3.66 -17.72 1.36
N ARG A 55 3.09 -16.59 1.72
CA ARG A 55 2.30 -15.75 0.82
C ARG A 55 3.13 -14.55 0.40
N VAL A 56 2.79 -13.99 -0.76
CA VAL A 56 3.49 -12.81 -1.28
C VAL A 56 2.50 -11.66 -1.42
N LEU A 57 2.90 -10.49 -0.93
CA LEU A 57 2.17 -9.25 -1.09
C LEU A 57 3.09 -8.20 -1.70
N ALA A 58 2.62 -7.55 -2.77
CA ALA A 58 3.28 -6.39 -3.35
C ALA A 58 2.64 -5.12 -2.82
N VAL A 59 3.43 -4.11 -2.45
CA VAL A 59 2.95 -2.77 -2.08
C VAL A 59 3.41 -1.79 -3.13
N ILE A 60 2.50 -0.98 -3.67
CA ILE A 60 2.80 0.00 -4.70
C ILE A 60 1.90 1.24 -4.53
N GLY A 61 2.43 2.44 -4.77
CA GLY A 61 1.65 3.69 -4.79
C GLY A 61 0.94 3.90 -6.12
N ASP A 62 -0.12 4.71 -6.10
CA ASP A 62 -0.97 5.05 -7.25
C ASP A 62 -0.17 5.56 -8.46
N SER A 63 0.66 6.55 -8.25
CA SER A 63 1.49 7.15 -9.30
C SER A 63 2.46 6.13 -9.90
N THR A 64 3.19 5.39 -9.06
CA THR A 64 4.11 4.35 -9.51
C THR A 64 3.37 3.24 -10.27
N PHE A 65 2.17 2.87 -9.81
CA PHE A 65 1.35 1.89 -10.50
C PHE A 65 0.98 2.34 -11.91
N LEU A 66 0.54 3.60 -12.09
CA LEU A 66 0.19 4.14 -13.41
C LEU A 66 1.41 4.24 -14.34
N HIS A 67 2.58 4.52 -13.81
CA HIS A 67 3.79 4.68 -14.64
C HIS A 67 4.47 3.36 -14.97
N MET A 68 4.56 2.42 -14.02
CA MET A 68 5.38 1.20 -14.16
C MET A 68 4.77 -0.06 -13.54
N GLY A 69 3.62 0.02 -12.86
CA GLY A 69 3.03 -1.13 -12.17
C GLY A 69 2.02 -1.91 -13.02
N MET A 70 1.36 -1.26 -13.98
CA MET A 70 0.30 -1.90 -14.78
C MET A 70 0.80 -3.12 -15.54
N GLN A 71 1.96 -3.03 -16.20
CA GLN A 71 2.56 -4.16 -16.92
C GLN A 71 2.96 -5.29 -15.96
N GLY A 72 3.41 -4.95 -14.74
CA GLY A 72 3.72 -5.94 -13.73
C GLY A 72 2.47 -6.69 -13.24
N LEU A 73 1.34 -5.99 -13.06
CA LEU A 73 0.07 -6.64 -12.72
C LEU A 73 -0.42 -7.54 -13.86
N LEU A 74 -0.34 -7.08 -15.11
CA LEU A 74 -0.69 -7.88 -16.28
C LEU A 74 0.14 -9.16 -16.33
N ASP A 75 1.43 -9.08 -16.02
CA ASP A 75 2.33 -10.23 -15.98
C ASP A 75 1.98 -11.20 -14.84
N ILE A 76 1.62 -10.69 -13.66
CA ILE A 76 1.12 -11.51 -12.54
C ILE A 76 -0.14 -12.27 -12.96
N VAL A 77 -1.11 -11.59 -13.59
CA VAL A 77 -2.36 -12.21 -14.05
C VAL A 77 -2.07 -13.26 -15.11
N TYR A 78 -1.28 -12.92 -16.13
CA TYR A 78 -0.95 -13.82 -17.24
C TYR A 78 -0.25 -15.09 -16.76
N ASN A 79 0.67 -14.96 -15.82
CA ASN A 79 1.42 -16.09 -15.26
C ASN A 79 0.72 -16.77 -14.07
N LYS A 80 -0.55 -16.45 -13.80
CA LYS A 80 -1.32 -17.02 -12.69
C LYS A 80 -0.55 -16.91 -11.37
N GLY A 81 -0.05 -15.71 -11.08
CA GLY A 81 0.66 -15.41 -9.85
C GLY A 81 -0.27 -15.46 -8.64
N ASN A 82 0.21 -16.05 -7.55
CA ASN A 82 -0.47 -16.07 -6.27
C ASN A 82 0.04 -14.89 -5.41
N VAL A 83 -0.33 -13.69 -5.82
CA VAL A 83 0.14 -12.42 -5.25
C VAL A 83 -1.04 -11.54 -4.88
N THR A 84 -1.03 -11.01 -3.66
CA THR A 84 -1.93 -9.93 -3.26
C THR A 84 -1.24 -8.60 -3.50
N VAL A 85 -1.87 -7.68 -4.22
CA VAL A 85 -1.35 -6.34 -4.47
C VAL A 85 -2.06 -5.35 -3.57
N LEU A 86 -1.30 -4.59 -2.79
CA LEU A 86 -1.79 -3.45 -2.02
C LEU A 86 -1.45 -2.17 -2.77
N LEU A 87 -2.43 -1.60 -3.45
CA LEU A 87 -2.34 -0.35 -4.19
C LEU A 87 -2.74 0.81 -3.29
N LEU A 88 -1.80 1.72 -3.03
CA LEU A 88 -2.01 2.86 -2.15
C LEU A 88 -2.41 4.09 -2.99
N ASP A 89 -3.72 4.33 -3.13
CA ASP A 89 -4.26 5.52 -3.80
C ASP A 89 -4.34 6.68 -2.79
N ASN A 90 -3.33 7.52 -2.81
CA ASN A 90 -3.28 8.74 -2.03
C ASN A 90 -3.44 10.02 -2.88
N ARG A 91 -3.73 9.87 -4.16
CA ARG A 91 -3.98 10.96 -5.13
C ARG A 91 -2.82 11.93 -5.31
N ALA A 92 -1.61 11.52 -4.99
CA ALA A 92 -0.45 12.41 -5.10
C ALA A 92 0.85 11.62 -5.23
N VAL A 93 1.84 12.19 -5.91
CA VAL A 93 3.23 11.75 -5.82
C VAL A 93 3.81 12.33 -4.51
N GLY A 94 3.49 11.68 -3.38
CA GLY A 94 3.67 12.27 -2.03
C GLY A 94 5.12 12.56 -1.67
N MET A 95 6.02 11.58 -1.90
CA MET A 95 7.42 11.65 -1.44
C MET A 95 8.22 12.81 -2.06
N THR A 96 7.90 13.20 -3.28
CA THR A 96 8.63 14.22 -4.03
C THR A 96 8.00 15.60 -3.99
N GLY A 97 6.96 15.81 -3.18
CA GLY A 97 6.36 17.12 -2.94
C GLY A 97 4.89 17.25 -3.32
N GLY A 98 4.17 16.14 -3.51
CA GLY A 98 2.73 16.14 -3.73
C GLY A 98 2.32 16.51 -5.15
N GLN A 99 3.12 16.12 -6.15
CA GLN A 99 2.80 16.38 -7.55
C GLN A 99 1.52 15.67 -7.97
N ASP A 100 0.85 16.27 -8.95
CA ASP A 100 -0.33 15.69 -9.59
C ASP A 100 0.03 14.45 -10.41
N ASN A 101 -0.94 13.56 -10.55
CA ASN A 101 -0.85 12.37 -11.39
C ASN A 101 -2.24 12.02 -11.95
N PRO A 102 -2.38 11.16 -12.95
CA PRO A 102 -3.69 10.84 -13.54
C PRO A 102 -4.72 10.25 -12.56
N GLY A 103 -4.30 9.85 -11.36
CA GLY A 103 -5.19 9.37 -10.29
C GLY A 103 -5.88 10.47 -9.50
N ASN A 104 -5.47 11.75 -9.61
CA ASN A 104 -6.08 12.84 -8.84
C ASN A 104 -7.13 13.65 -9.61
N GLY A 105 -7.17 13.55 -10.94
CA GLY A 105 -8.14 14.27 -11.78
C GLY A 105 -7.79 15.74 -12.02
N ARG A 106 -6.51 16.12 -11.98
CA ARG A 106 -6.01 17.45 -12.35
C ARG A 106 -4.98 17.34 -13.46
N ASP A 107 -5.01 18.28 -14.38
CA ASP A 107 -4.01 18.43 -15.45
C ASP A 107 -2.82 19.28 -15.02
N ILE A 108 -1.87 19.50 -15.94
CA ILE A 108 -0.64 20.28 -15.70
C ILE A 108 -0.91 21.76 -15.41
N TYR A 109 -2.10 22.27 -15.71
CA TYR A 109 -2.52 23.65 -15.44
C TYR A 109 -3.30 23.75 -14.10
N GLY A 110 -3.58 22.60 -13.47
CA GLY A 110 -4.38 22.50 -12.25
C GLY A 110 -5.88 22.53 -12.50
N GLU A 111 -6.30 22.36 -13.76
CA GLU A 111 -7.72 22.29 -14.16
C GLU A 111 -8.26 20.86 -14.01
N ASP A 112 -9.59 20.73 -13.99
CA ASP A 112 -10.23 19.43 -13.88
C ASP A 112 -9.93 18.56 -15.10
N ALA A 113 -9.49 17.34 -14.87
CA ALA A 113 -9.16 16.33 -15.87
C ALA A 113 -9.80 14.97 -15.53
N PRO A 114 -9.95 14.07 -16.51
CA PRO A 114 -10.44 12.74 -16.23
C PRO A 114 -9.56 12.01 -15.22
N ARG A 115 -10.18 11.52 -14.14
CA ARG A 115 -9.50 10.72 -13.12
C ARG A 115 -9.52 9.25 -13.50
N VAL A 116 -8.42 8.55 -13.30
CA VAL A 116 -8.34 7.10 -13.45
C VAL A 116 -9.14 6.41 -12.35
N ASP A 117 -10.02 5.50 -12.75
CA ASP A 117 -10.70 4.58 -11.86
C ASP A 117 -9.83 3.31 -11.71
N PHE A 118 -9.14 3.20 -10.60
CA PHE A 118 -8.22 2.07 -10.37
C PHE A 118 -8.93 0.73 -10.33
N ALA A 119 -10.16 0.65 -9.81
CA ALA A 119 -10.90 -0.61 -9.76
C ALA A 119 -11.20 -1.12 -11.17
N LYS A 120 -11.69 -0.23 -12.04
CA LYS A 120 -11.92 -0.59 -13.47
C LYS A 120 -10.63 -0.88 -14.22
N LEU A 121 -9.56 -0.15 -13.91
CA LEU A 121 -8.28 -0.38 -14.55
C LEU A 121 -7.72 -1.77 -14.21
N VAL A 122 -7.72 -2.17 -12.96
CA VAL A 122 -7.19 -3.48 -12.56
C VAL A 122 -8.10 -4.63 -13.04
N GLU A 123 -9.43 -4.41 -13.13
CA GLU A 123 -10.35 -5.34 -13.77
C GLU A 123 -10.03 -5.51 -15.26
N ALA A 124 -9.79 -4.40 -15.96
CA ALA A 124 -9.38 -4.43 -17.38
C ALA A 124 -8.04 -5.12 -17.61
N LEU A 125 -7.15 -5.14 -16.61
CA LEU A 125 -5.89 -5.90 -16.63
C LEU A 125 -6.08 -7.38 -16.32
N GLY A 126 -7.32 -7.83 -16.07
CA GLY A 126 -7.68 -9.24 -15.94
C GLY A 126 -7.83 -9.74 -14.50
N VAL A 127 -7.80 -8.87 -13.50
CA VAL A 127 -8.14 -9.24 -12.12
C VAL A 127 -9.65 -9.45 -12.01
N LYS A 128 -10.08 -10.55 -11.41
CA LYS A 128 -11.51 -10.84 -11.22
C LYS A 128 -12.16 -9.81 -10.29
N GLN A 129 -13.38 -9.40 -10.60
CA GLN A 129 -14.10 -8.38 -9.82
C GLN A 129 -14.22 -8.73 -8.34
N GLU A 130 -14.44 -10.00 -8.00
CA GLU A 130 -14.51 -10.48 -6.61
C GLU A 130 -13.16 -10.48 -5.87
N ARG A 131 -12.06 -10.20 -6.58
CA ARG A 131 -10.68 -10.07 -6.05
C ARG A 131 -10.21 -8.61 -5.99
N ILE A 132 -11.10 -7.66 -6.26
CA ILE A 132 -10.81 -6.21 -6.22
C ILE A 132 -11.54 -5.61 -5.03
N HIS A 133 -10.80 -5.03 -4.11
CA HIS A 133 -11.34 -4.42 -2.89
C HIS A 133 -10.91 -2.96 -2.80
N VAL A 134 -11.88 -2.06 -2.62
CA VAL A 134 -11.59 -0.65 -2.30
C VAL A 134 -11.90 -0.43 -0.83
N VAL A 135 -10.92 -0.01 -0.06
CA VAL A 135 -11.00 0.10 1.40
C VAL A 135 -10.47 1.44 1.88
N ASP A 136 -11.19 2.08 2.78
CA ASP A 136 -10.67 3.22 3.53
C ASP A 136 -9.60 2.75 4.52
N PRO A 137 -8.33 3.20 4.40
CA PRO A 137 -7.24 2.79 5.28
C PRO A 137 -7.43 3.21 6.74
N TYR A 138 -8.30 4.19 7.04
CA TYR A 138 -8.63 4.55 8.42
C TYR A 138 -9.59 3.55 9.08
N GLN A 139 -10.25 2.70 8.30
CA GLN A 139 -11.01 1.57 8.83
C GLN A 139 -10.10 0.35 9.05
N LEU A 140 -9.15 0.49 9.97
CA LEU A 140 -8.11 -0.52 10.22
C LEU A 140 -8.63 -1.95 10.40
N PRO A 141 -9.73 -2.22 11.14
CA PRO A 141 -10.26 -3.59 11.28
C PRO A 141 -10.70 -4.19 9.94
N VAL A 142 -11.29 -3.37 9.05
CA VAL A 142 -11.75 -3.81 7.72
C VAL A 142 -10.54 -4.09 6.84
N LEU A 143 -9.60 -3.14 6.74
CA LEU A 143 -8.38 -3.29 5.94
C LEU A 143 -7.58 -4.52 6.39
N PHE A 144 -7.38 -4.68 7.69
CA PHE A 144 -6.63 -5.81 8.25
C PHE A 144 -7.31 -7.15 7.95
N LYS A 145 -8.66 -7.21 8.09
CA LYS A 145 -9.42 -8.40 7.72
C LYS A 145 -9.29 -8.71 6.23
N THR A 146 -9.46 -7.72 5.36
CA THR A 146 -9.35 -7.88 3.91
C THR A 146 -7.97 -8.41 3.51
N ILE A 147 -6.89 -7.84 4.02
CA ILE A 147 -5.53 -8.33 3.75
C ILE A 147 -5.38 -9.79 4.21
N ARG A 148 -5.80 -10.11 5.44
CA ARG A 148 -5.68 -11.47 5.98
C ARG A 148 -6.48 -12.51 5.21
N ASP A 149 -7.60 -12.12 4.64
CA ASP A 149 -8.45 -13.03 3.89
C ASP A 149 -7.90 -13.21 2.46
N GLU A 150 -7.51 -12.12 1.79
CA GLU A 150 -7.01 -12.15 0.41
C GLU A 150 -5.64 -12.84 0.27
N VAL A 151 -4.72 -12.64 1.20
CA VAL A 151 -3.41 -13.34 1.12
C VAL A 151 -3.51 -14.87 1.20
N LYS A 152 -4.66 -15.42 1.59
CA LYS A 152 -4.90 -16.87 1.63
C LYS A 152 -5.46 -17.42 0.33
N VAL A 153 -5.98 -16.55 -0.52
CA VAL A 153 -6.58 -16.96 -1.78
C VAL A 153 -5.47 -17.31 -2.78
N PRO A 154 -5.50 -18.47 -3.44
CA PRO A 154 -4.43 -18.89 -4.34
C PRO A 154 -4.59 -18.32 -5.77
N GLU A 155 -4.83 -17.01 -5.85
CA GLU A 155 -4.90 -16.26 -7.10
C GLU A 155 -4.55 -14.79 -6.85
N VAL A 156 -4.38 -14.01 -7.93
CA VAL A 156 -4.12 -12.58 -7.81
C VAL A 156 -5.32 -11.85 -7.21
N SER A 157 -5.05 -10.96 -6.27
CA SER A 157 -6.03 -10.02 -5.73
C SER A 157 -5.44 -8.62 -5.62
N VAL A 158 -6.29 -7.59 -5.67
CA VAL A 158 -5.87 -6.19 -5.55
C VAL A 158 -6.71 -5.51 -4.47
N ILE A 159 -6.03 -4.95 -3.48
CA ILE A 159 -6.64 -4.14 -2.42
C ILE A 159 -6.21 -2.70 -2.66
N ILE A 160 -7.16 -1.82 -2.96
CA ILE A 160 -6.96 -0.41 -3.22
C ILE A 160 -7.32 0.35 -1.95
N THR A 161 -6.35 1.05 -1.35
CA THR A 161 -6.65 1.97 -0.25
C THR A 161 -6.92 3.36 -0.82
N ASP A 162 -8.08 3.93 -0.54
CA ASP A 162 -8.49 5.24 -1.07
C ASP A 162 -8.59 6.29 0.04
N GLN A 163 -7.52 7.07 0.19
CA GLN A 163 -7.51 8.27 1.05
C GLN A 163 -6.49 9.29 0.54
N PRO A 164 -6.86 10.56 0.39
CA PRO A 164 -5.95 11.59 -0.10
C PRO A 164 -4.76 11.79 0.85
N CYS A 165 -3.61 12.09 0.27
CA CYS A 165 -2.42 12.48 1.02
C CYS A 165 -2.67 13.76 1.82
N VAL A 166 -2.19 13.82 3.05
CA VAL A 166 -2.30 15.02 3.91
C VAL A 166 -1.60 16.28 3.35
N LEU A 167 -0.76 16.10 2.33
CA LEU A 167 -0.03 17.18 1.66
C LEU A 167 -0.80 17.78 0.48
N VAL A 168 -1.92 17.17 0.03
CA VAL A 168 -2.74 17.76 -1.02
C VAL A 168 -3.42 19.04 -0.50
N LYS A 169 -3.55 20.05 -1.39
CA LYS A 169 -3.99 21.40 -1.00
C LYS A 169 -5.35 21.44 -0.31
N ASP A 170 -6.26 20.58 -0.74
CA ASP A 170 -7.66 20.56 -0.27
C ASP A 170 -7.88 19.50 0.84
N TYR A 171 -6.80 18.98 1.42
CA TYR A 171 -6.92 18.02 2.52
C TYR A 171 -7.50 18.68 3.77
N HIS A 172 -8.57 18.10 4.28
CA HIS A 172 -9.20 18.58 5.53
C HIS A 172 -8.35 18.13 6.72
N LYS A 173 -7.58 19.05 7.30
CA LYS A 173 -6.74 18.77 8.45
C LYS A 173 -7.62 18.48 9.68
N LEU A 174 -7.54 17.25 10.17
CA LEU A 174 -8.12 16.89 11.46
C LEU A 174 -7.31 17.54 12.58
N LYS A 175 -7.94 17.75 13.75
CA LYS A 175 -7.21 18.17 14.95
C LYS A 175 -6.14 17.10 15.25
N PRO A 176 -4.89 17.51 15.55
CA PRO A 176 -3.88 16.57 15.97
C PRO A 176 -4.28 15.88 17.28
N PHE A 177 -3.86 14.64 17.45
CA PHE A 177 -3.96 13.97 18.74
C PHE A 177 -2.97 14.60 19.72
N GLU A 178 -3.39 14.72 20.97
CA GLU A 178 -2.60 15.30 22.04
C GLU A 178 -2.52 14.33 23.22
N VAL A 179 -1.36 14.19 23.82
CA VAL A 179 -1.19 13.41 25.05
C VAL A 179 -1.62 14.28 26.22
N ILE A 180 -2.56 13.76 27.02
CA ILE A 180 -2.99 14.43 28.25
C ILE A 180 -2.10 13.90 29.38
N ASP A 181 -1.11 14.69 29.79
CA ASP A 181 -0.07 14.30 30.75
C ASP A 181 -0.65 13.74 32.05
N ASP A 182 -1.66 14.41 32.62
CA ASP A 182 -2.33 13.97 33.86
C ASP A 182 -3.04 12.61 33.75
N LYS A 183 -3.32 12.14 32.54
CA LYS A 183 -3.96 10.85 32.26
C LYS A 183 -2.99 9.81 31.69
N CYS A 184 -1.78 10.22 31.42
CA CYS A 184 -0.77 9.34 30.84
C CYS A 184 -0.30 8.31 31.88
N THR A 185 -0.45 7.02 31.55
CA THR A 185 0.02 5.92 32.41
C THR A 185 1.43 5.45 32.07
N GLY A 186 2.07 6.04 31.07
CA GLY A 186 3.39 5.61 30.58
C GLY A 186 3.41 4.25 29.89
N CYS A 187 2.27 3.76 29.39
CA CYS A 187 2.16 2.41 28.80
C CYS A 187 2.94 2.22 27.49
N GLY A 188 3.40 3.30 26.82
CA GLY A 188 4.19 3.24 25.59
C GLY A 188 3.43 2.96 24.30
N ASN A 189 2.12 2.63 24.32
CA ASN A 189 1.35 2.28 23.13
C ASN A 189 1.40 3.34 22.03
N CYS A 190 1.44 4.62 22.38
CA CYS A 190 1.54 5.72 21.42
C CYS A 190 2.92 5.77 20.73
N ILE A 191 3.97 5.29 21.40
CA ILE A 191 5.33 5.19 20.84
C ILE A 191 5.42 4.03 19.86
N ASP A 192 4.75 2.91 20.17
CA ASP A 192 4.71 1.72 19.33
C ASP A 192 3.99 1.99 17.99
N VAL A 193 3.21 3.08 17.90
CA VAL A 193 2.67 3.55 16.61
C VAL A 193 3.78 4.01 15.66
N GLY A 194 4.98 4.34 16.16
CA GLY A 194 6.12 4.76 15.35
C GLY A 194 5.94 6.15 14.70
N CYS A 195 5.05 6.99 15.24
CA CYS A 195 4.85 8.34 14.74
C CYS A 195 6.05 9.21 15.14
N PRO A 196 6.76 9.86 14.18
CA PRO A 196 7.93 10.68 14.50
C PRO A 196 7.62 11.95 15.31
N ALA A 197 6.33 12.32 15.39
CA ALA A 197 5.89 13.45 16.22
C ALA A 197 5.75 13.09 17.70
N ILE A 198 5.83 11.79 18.05
CA ILE A 198 5.73 11.32 19.44
C ILE A 198 7.10 10.84 19.87
N HIS A 199 7.63 11.45 20.92
CA HIS A 199 8.91 11.07 21.53
C HIS A 199 8.82 11.14 23.05
N VAL A 200 9.65 10.36 23.71
CA VAL A 200 9.75 10.40 25.18
C VAL A 200 10.75 11.50 25.55
N THR A 201 10.30 12.48 26.29
CA THR A 201 11.20 13.40 26.99
C THR A 201 11.69 12.72 28.28
N ARG A 202 13.01 12.64 28.44
CA ARG A 202 13.66 12.16 29.66
C ARG A 202 13.60 13.21 30.76
#